data_579ac9c66f48124982a300c8d83618ac
#
_entry.id   579ac9c66f48124982a300c8d83618ac
#
_cell.length_a   1.000
_cell.length_b   1.000
_cell.length_c   1.000
_cell.angle_alpha   90.00
_cell.angle_beta   90.00
_cell.angle_gamma   90.00
#
_symmetry.space_group_name_H-M   'P 1'
#
loop_
_entity.id
_entity.type
_entity.pdbx_description
1 polymer ?
#
loop_
_entity_poly.entity_id
_entity_poly.type
_entity_poly.pdbx_seq_one_letter_code
_entity_poly.pdbx_strand_id
1 'polypeptide(L)'
;MSEIKEKSFKQVMVHSLIVIPFIIAVSCALLFAGIRLLTREKQTAYDLLEDVKVGGATKRWQSAFELSKMLVNQNLIPKEEGFTQEMIGAFRKSKQDDPRVRQYLALAMGRTGKAAFFEPLTEGIADEKDENLSAVIYAIGLLKDPRGAAILSQFLDHPDSRIRSIAVVAIGNIADPPSIGRLRKALSDSEPNVQWGAAISLAKMGDRTGKPVLLKMLDREYLSKFPEVDPEEQNYLLLSAIGAASLLNEPELNAQLERLTKTDRNMKVRAAALVK
;
A
#
# COMPACT_ATOMS: atom_id res chain seq x y z
N MET A 1 56.11 -6.03 -45.66
CA MET A 1 56.36 -7.11 -44.66
C MET A 1 55.90 -6.61 -43.30
N SER A 2 54.78 -7.07 -42.82
CA SER A 2 54.26 -6.72 -41.46
C SER A 2 54.98 -7.65 -40.48
N GLU A 3 55.71 -7.08 -39.53
CA GLU A 3 56.29 -7.81 -38.39
C GLU A 3 55.16 -8.37 -37.52
N ILE A 4 55.04 -9.68 -37.52
CA ILE A 4 54.16 -10.39 -36.54
C ILE A 4 54.92 -10.35 -35.21
N LYS A 5 54.50 -9.44 -34.30
CA LYS A 5 55.01 -9.39 -32.93
C LYS A 5 54.66 -10.70 -32.24
N GLU A 6 55.64 -11.57 -31.97
CA GLU A 6 55.46 -12.75 -31.12
C GLU A 6 54.96 -12.32 -29.72
N LYS A 7 53.77 -12.77 -29.35
CA LYS A 7 53.23 -12.54 -28.00
C LYS A 7 54.09 -13.28 -26.97
N SER A 8 54.57 -12.56 -25.95
CA SER A 8 55.31 -13.16 -24.83
C SER A 8 54.55 -14.35 -24.22
N PHE A 9 55.22 -15.45 -23.90
CA PHE A 9 54.65 -16.64 -23.27
C PHE A 9 53.77 -16.31 -22.08
N LYS A 10 54.13 -15.34 -21.24
CA LYS A 10 53.29 -14.82 -20.14
C LYS A 10 51.96 -14.24 -20.63
N GLN A 11 51.92 -13.52 -21.74
CA GLN A 11 50.71 -12.95 -22.30
C GLN A 11 49.76 -14.02 -22.84
N VAL A 12 50.33 -15.07 -23.48
CA VAL A 12 49.53 -16.22 -23.95
C VAL A 12 48.97 -17.00 -22.79
N MET A 13 49.74 -17.22 -21.72
CA MET A 13 49.32 -17.93 -20.53
C MET A 13 48.21 -17.19 -19.77
N VAL A 14 48.33 -15.88 -19.56
CA VAL A 14 47.28 -15.05 -18.94
C VAL A 14 46.03 -15.04 -19.79
N HIS A 15 46.15 -14.94 -21.11
CA HIS A 15 44.98 -14.91 -22.00
C HIS A 15 44.23 -16.22 -22.01
N SER A 16 44.92 -17.36 -22.06
CA SER A 16 44.25 -18.68 -22.10
C SER A 16 43.76 -19.17 -20.75
N LEU A 17 44.45 -18.84 -19.64
CA LEU A 17 44.09 -19.34 -18.31
C LEU A 17 43.17 -18.42 -17.50
N ILE A 18 43.13 -17.12 -17.81
CA ILE A 18 42.34 -16.14 -17.07
C ILE A 18 41.30 -15.49 -17.96
N VAL A 19 41.73 -14.88 -19.08
CA VAL A 19 40.81 -14.05 -19.90
C VAL A 19 39.77 -14.92 -20.61
N ILE A 20 40.15 -16.04 -21.19
CA ILE A 20 39.21 -16.91 -21.92
C ILE A 20 38.20 -17.53 -20.96
N PRO A 21 38.58 -18.16 -19.83
CA PRO A 21 37.61 -18.69 -18.87
C PRO A 21 36.70 -17.61 -18.29
N PHE A 22 37.19 -16.40 -18.03
CA PHE A 22 36.40 -15.29 -17.57
C PHE A 22 35.34 -14.86 -18.60
N ILE A 23 35.72 -14.72 -19.88
CA ILE A 23 34.78 -14.39 -20.96
C ILE A 23 33.71 -15.49 -21.08
N ILE A 24 34.09 -16.76 -21.02
CA ILE A 24 33.12 -17.88 -21.05
C ILE A 24 32.15 -17.80 -19.86
N ALA A 25 32.68 -17.59 -18.66
CA ALA A 25 31.86 -17.48 -17.46
C ALA A 25 30.84 -16.32 -17.54
N VAL A 26 31.30 -15.15 -18.00
CA VAL A 26 30.42 -13.98 -18.21
C VAL A 26 29.39 -14.27 -19.30
N SER A 27 29.81 -14.87 -20.42
CA SER A 27 28.88 -15.24 -21.51
C SER A 27 27.82 -16.25 -21.05
N CYS A 28 28.22 -17.26 -20.30
CA CYS A 28 27.27 -18.23 -19.69
C CYS A 28 26.32 -17.58 -18.70
N ALA A 29 26.81 -16.68 -17.87
CA ALA A 29 25.98 -15.92 -16.93
C ALA A 29 24.96 -15.03 -17.64
N LEU A 30 25.38 -14.33 -18.70
CA LEU A 30 24.50 -13.51 -19.53
C LEU A 30 23.48 -14.35 -20.29
N LEU A 31 23.89 -15.49 -20.85
CA LEU A 31 23.00 -16.44 -21.53
C LEU A 31 21.96 -16.98 -20.54
N PHE A 32 22.39 -17.41 -19.34
CA PHE A 32 21.50 -17.90 -18.30
C PHE A 32 20.51 -16.80 -17.83
N ALA A 33 21.00 -15.58 -17.63
CA ALA A 33 20.16 -14.43 -17.29
C ALA A 33 19.15 -14.13 -18.41
N GLY A 34 19.59 -14.19 -19.68
CA GLY A 34 18.72 -14.00 -20.85
C GLY A 34 17.63 -15.06 -20.94
N ILE A 35 18.01 -16.35 -20.81
CA ILE A 35 17.04 -17.45 -20.78
C ILE A 35 16.06 -17.27 -19.64
N ARG A 36 16.53 -16.97 -18.43
CA ARG A 36 15.68 -16.75 -17.26
C ARG A 36 14.71 -15.57 -17.43
N LEU A 37 15.13 -14.54 -18.17
CA LEU A 37 14.26 -13.39 -18.48
C LEU A 37 13.18 -13.77 -19.51
N LEU A 38 13.55 -14.56 -20.54
CA LEU A 38 12.64 -15.00 -21.60
C LEU A 38 11.67 -16.08 -21.14
N THR A 39 12.10 -16.95 -20.20
CA THR A 39 11.27 -18.04 -19.66
C THR A 39 10.54 -17.67 -18.38
N ARG A 40 10.61 -16.41 -17.95
CA ARG A 40 9.89 -15.94 -16.76
C ARG A 40 8.40 -15.93 -17.06
N GLU A 41 7.72 -17.03 -16.80
CA GLU A 41 6.26 -17.07 -16.78
C GLU A 41 5.75 -16.03 -15.77
N LYS A 42 4.80 -15.21 -16.22
CA LYS A 42 4.15 -14.26 -15.32
C LYS A 42 3.32 -15.07 -14.34
N GLN A 43 3.73 -15.05 -13.07
CA GLN A 43 2.93 -15.70 -12.03
C GLN A 43 1.50 -15.16 -12.06
N THR A 44 0.55 -16.08 -11.99
CA THR A 44 -0.87 -15.76 -11.89
C THR A 44 -1.30 -15.60 -10.42
N ALA A 45 -2.49 -15.08 -10.20
CA ALA A 45 -3.06 -15.02 -8.84
C ALA A 45 -3.23 -16.42 -8.22
N TYR A 46 -3.49 -17.44 -9.05
CA TYR A 46 -3.59 -18.84 -8.61
C TYR A 46 -2.24 -19.38 -8.15
N ASP A 47 -1.16 -19.16 -8.92
CA ASP A 47 0.19 -19.62 -8.57
C ASP A 47 0.64 -19.01 -7.24
N LEU A 48 0.40 -17.70 -7.06
CA LEU A 48 0.73 -17.01 -5.83
C LEU A 48 -0.08 -17.54 -4.64
N LEU A 49 -1.38 -17.81 -4.82
CA LEU A 49 -2.22 -18.36 -3.76
C LEU A 49 -1.80 -19.80 -3.40
N GLU A 50 -1.42 -20.62 -4.38
CA GLU A 50 -0.88 -21.96 -4.12
C GLU A 50 0.43 -21.88 -3.34
N ASP A 51 1.34 -20.99 -3.72
CA ASP A 51 2.59 -20.75 -2.97
C ASP A 51 2.32 -20.30 -1.52
N VAL A 52 1.28 -19.52 -1.27
CA VAL A 52 0.85 -19.16 0.09
C VAL A 52 0.39 -20.40 0.88
N LYS A 53 -0.28 -21.35 0.23
CA LYS A 53 -0.83 -22.53 0.89
C LYS A 53 0.22 -23.60 1.22
N VAL A 54 1.17 -23.83 0.29
CA VAL A 54 2.10 -24.97 0.36
C VAL A 54 3.57 -24.58 0.42
N GLY A 55 3.93 -23.33 0.24
CA GLY A 55 5.31 -22.85 0.23
C GLY A 55 5.97 -22.92 1.60
N GLY A 56 7.32 -22.89 1.63
CA GLY A 56 8.07 -22.66 2.87
C GLY A 56 7.81 -21.27 3.46
N ALA A 57 8.14 -21.05 4.74
CA ALA A 57 7.78 -19.85 5.50
C ALA A 57 8.08 -18.53 4.76
N THR A 58 9.29 -18.37 4.21
CA THR A 58 9.66 -17.16 3.44
C THR A 58 8.84 -17.01 2.17
N LYS A 59 8.63 -18.09 1.43
CA LYS A 59 7.87 -18.05 0.18
C LYS A 59 6.42 -17.67 0.41
N ARG A 60 5.80 -18.16 1.49
CA ARG A 60 4.40 -17.90 1.83
C ARG A 60 4.11 -16.42 2.01
N TRP A 61 4.86 -15.71 2.87
CA TRP A 61 4.59 -14.28 3.07
C TRP A 61 4.97 -13.43 1.83
N GLN A 62 6.04 -13.82 1.09
CA GLN A 62 6.40 -13.11 -0.16
C GLN A 62 5.31 -13.28 -1.22
N SER A 63 4.77 -14.49 -1.40
CA SER A 63 3.68 -14.72 -2.34
C SER A 63 2.38 -14.04 -1.92
N ALA A 64 2.07 -13.98 -0.62
CA ALA A 64 0.95 -13.19 -0.10
C ALA A 64 1.11 -11.68 -0.38
N PHE A 65 2.33 -11.16 -0.22
CA PHE A 65 2.67 -9.78 -0.56
C PHE A 65 2.48 -9.50 -2.06
N GLU A 66 3.07 -10.33 -2.93
CA GLU A 66 2.93 -10.17 -4.39
C GLU A 66 1.47 -10.33 -4.84
N LEU A 67 0.72 -11.27 -4.26
CA LEU A 67 -0.71 -11.43 -4.50
C LEU A 67 -1.46 -10.15 -4.11
N SER A 68 -1.18 -9.59 -2.94
CA SER A 68 -1.81 -8.35 -2.50
C SER A 68 -1.53 -7.18 -3.44
N LYS A 69 -0.34 -7.10 -4.03
CA LYS A 69 0.02 -6.10 -5.03
C LYS A 69 -0.67 -6.33 -6.36
N MET A 70 -0.71 -7.58 -6.82
CA MET A 70 -1.33 -7.96 -8.08
C MET A 70 -2.82 -7.61 -8.10
N LEU A 71 -3.54 -7.87 -7.02
CA LEU A 71 -4.99 -7.64 -6.92
C LEU A 71 -5.40 -6.16 -6.75
N VAL A 72 -4.44 -5.22 -6.75
CA VAL A 72 -4.73 -3.79 -6.98
C VAL A 72 -5.28 -3.57 -8.39
N ASN A 73 -4.79 -4.35 -9.36
CA ASN A 73 -5.30 -4.30 -10.73
C ASN A 73 -6.56 -5.17 -10.84
N GLN A 74 -7.71 -4.54 -10.97
CA GLN A 74 -9.02 -5.19 -11.05
C GLN A 74 -9.13 -6.20 -12.19
N ASN A 75 -8.36 -6.00 -13.28
CA ASN A 75 -8.33 -6.93 -14.43
C ASN A 75 -7.60 -8.26 -14.12
N LEU A 76 -6.82 -8.31 -13.06
CA LEU A 76 -6.08 -9.50 -12.64
C LEU A 76 -6.79 -10.28 -11.54
N ILE A 77 -7.96 -9.83 -11.08
CA ILE A 77 -8.76 -10.52 -10.07
C ILE A 77 -9.46 -11.70 -10.72
N PRO A 78 -9.18 -12.97 -10.30
CA PRO A 78 -9.91 -14.12 -10.79
C PRO A 78 -11.40 -14.00 -10.49
N LYS A 79 -12.23 -14.36 -11.48
CA LYS A 79 -13.69 -14.26 -11.38
C LYS A 79 -14.33 -15.52 -10.79
N GLU A 80 -13.61 -16.63 -10.85
CA GLU A 80 -14.05 -17.95 -10.44
C GLU A 80 -14.27 -18.00 -8.92
N GLU A 81 -15.39 -18.59 -8.52
CA GLU A 81 -15.74 -18.73 -7.09
C GLU A 81 -14.72 -19.60 -6.34
N GLY A 82 -14.13 -20.61 -7.01
CA GLY A 82 -13.09 -21.45 -6.44
C GLY A 82 -11.91 -20.67 -5.87
N PHE A 83 -11.42 -19.64 -6.60
CA PHE A 83 -10.35 -18.78 -6.11
C PHE A 83 -10.74 -18.04 -4.82
N THR A 84 -11.99 -17.54 -4.77
CA THR A 84 -12.52 -16.83 -3.59
C THR A 84 -12.55 -17.76 -2.38
N GLN A 85 -13.05 -18.99 -2.53
CA GLN A 85 -13.11 -19.97 -1.45
C GLN A 85 -11.73 -20.43 -0.97
N GLU A 86 -10.78 -20.63 -1.90
CA GLU A 86 -9.40 -20.98 -1.55
C GLU A 86 -8.72 -19.85 -0.77
N MET A 87 -8.93 -18.60 -1.17
CA MET A 87 -8.38 -17.45 -0.46
C MET A 87 -8.96 -17.32 0.96
N ILE A 88 -10.27 -17.53 1.14
CA ILE A 88 -10.92 -17.57 2.46
C ILE A 88 -10.30 -18.69 3.31
N GLY A 89 -10.12 -19.87 2.74
CA GLY A 89 -9.50 -21.01 3.43
C GLY A 89 -8.06 -20.71 3.87
N ALA A 90 -7.26 -20.09 2.99
CA ALA A 90 -5.90 -19.69 3.29
C ALA A 90 -5.85 -18.63 4.40
N PHE A 91 -6.73 -17.62 4.35
CA PHE A 91 -6.83 -16.58 5.36
C PHE A 91 -7.23 -17.15 6.74
N ARG A 92 -8.23 -18.03 6.81
CA ARG A 92 -8.62 -18.69 8.07
C ARG A 92 -7.47 -19.50 8.68
N LYS A 93 -6.71 -20.23 7.86
CA LYS A 93 -5.55 -21.02 8.33
C LYS A 93 -4.38 -20.14 8.80
N SER A 94 -4.27 -18.91 8.31
CA SER A 94 -3.13 -18.03 8.61
C SER A 94 -3.10 -17.47 10.04
N LYS A 95 -4.10 -17.74 10.89
CA LYS A 95 -4.12 -17.29 12.31
C LYS A 95 -2.90 -17.73 13.11
N GLN A 96 -2.29 -18.87 12.76
CA GLN A 96 -1.13 -19.45 13.46
C GLN A 96 0.15 -19.41 12.62
N ASP A 97 0.13 -18.63 11.54
CA ASP A 97 1.24 -18.49 10.61
C ASP A 97 2.09 -17.24 10.92
N ASP A 98 3.11 -16.98 10.10
CA ASP A 98 3.81 -15.69 10.08
C ASP A 98 2.76 -14.57 9.93
N PRO A 99 2.71 -13.58 10.83
CA PRO A 99 1.71 -12.50 10.79
C PRO A 99 1.60 -11.81 9.44
N ARG A 100 2.72 -11.69 8.72
CA ARG A 100 2.75 -11.09 7.38
C ARG A 100 1.87 -11.83 6.36
N VAL A 101 1.77 -13.17 6.46
CA VAL A 101 0.87 -13.95 5.59
C VAL A 101 -0.57 -13.48 5.79
N ARG A 102 -1.01 -13.38 7.06
CA ARG A 102 -2.37 -12.95 7.40
C ARG A 102 -2.64 -11.51 6.97
N GLN A 103 -1.69 -10.60 7.24
CA GLN A 103 -1.79 -9.19 6.86
C GLN A 103 -1.97 -9.03 5.35
N TYR A 104 -1.10 -9.67 4.54
CA TYR A 104 -1.16 -9.53 3.09
C TYR A 104 -2.35 -10.25 2.47
N LEU A 105 -2.81 -11.38 3.03
CA LEU A 105 -4.05 -12.01 2.60
C LEU A 105 -5.26 -11.12 2.89
N ALA A 106 -5.35 -10.51 4.07
CA ALA A 106 -6.41 -9.55 4.39
C ALA A 106 -6.42 -8.39 3.37
N LEU A 107 -5.25 -7.79 3.10
CA LEU A 107 -5.12 -6.73 2.10
C LEU A 107 -5.50 -7.18 0.69
N ALA A 108 -5.10 -8.40 0.30
CA ALA A 108 -5.49 -8.99 -0.98
C ALA A 108 -7.02 -9.12 -1.09
N MET A 109 -7.67 -9.67 -0.06
CA MET A 109 -9.13 -9.81 0.02
C MET A 109 -9.84 -8.45 -0.10
N GLY A 110 -9.42 -7.46 0.70
CA GLY A 110 -9.98 -6.11 0.66
C GLY A 110 -9.86 -5.44 -0.70
N ARG A 111 -8.71 -5.58 -1.37
CA ARG A 111 -8.44 -5.00 -2.70
C ARG A 111 -9.31 -5.55 -3.82
N THR A 112 -9.84 -6.76 -3.67
CA THR A 112 -10.76 -7.32 -4.67
C THR A 112 -12.10 -6.62 -4.71
N GLY A 113 -12.54 -5.99 -3.60
CA GLY A 113 -13.88 -5.42 -3.47
C GLY A 113 -15.01 -6.46 -3.45
N LYS A 114 -14.71 -7.77 -3.39
CA LYS A 114 -15.73 -8.83 -3.39
C LYS A 114 -16.41 -8.92 -2.03
N ALA A 115 -17.75 -8.79 -2.00
CA ALA A 115 -18.56 -8.88 -0.78
C ALA A 115 -18.38 -10.22 -0.04
N ALA A 116 -18.06 -11.29 -0.74
CA ALA A 116 -17.81 -12.62 -0.15
C ALA A 116 -16.68 -12.63 0.90
N PHE A 117 -15.79 -11.64 0.89
CA PHE A 117 -14.71 -11.53 1.87
C PHE A 117 -15.11 -10.77 3.14
N PHE A 118 -16.31 -10.18 3.20
CA PHE A 118 -16.73 -9.40 4.35
C PHE A 118 -16.80 -10.25 5.62
N GLU A 119 -17.58 -11.32 5.61
CA GLU A 119 -17.73 -12.19 6.77
C GLU A 119 -16.40 -12.80 7.25
N PRO A 120 -15.56 -13.37 6.36
CA PRO A 120 -14.24 -13.88 6.77
C PRO A 120 -13.31 -12.85 7.40
N LEU A 121 -13.33 -11.58 6.93
CA LEU A 121 -12.51 -10.51 7.50
C LEU A 121 -13.05 -9.99 8.84
N THR A 122 -14.36 -10.04 9.05
CA THR A 122 -14.99 -9.57 10.30
C THR A 122 -15.07 -10.65 11.37
N GLU A 123 -14.99 -11.93 10.97
CA GLU A 123 -15.01 -13.08 11.87
C GLU A 123 -13.83 -13.04 12.87
N GLY A 124 -14.13 -12.80 14.13
CA GLY A 124 -13.14 -12.75 15.20
C GLY A 124 -12.19 -11.55 15.17
N ILE A 125 -12.61 -10.43 14.57
CA ILE A 125 -11.82 -9.20 14.52
C ILE A 125 -11.48 -8.65 15.92
N ALA A 126 -12.36 -8.87 16.91
CA ALA A 126 -12.14 -8.44 18.29
C ALA A 126 -11.00 -9.22 18.98
N ASP A 127 -10.72 -10.44 18.52
CA ASP A 127 -9.66 -11.32 19.04
C ASP A 127 -8.39 -11.26 18.16
N GLU A 128 -8.35 -10.36 17.16
CA GLU A 128 -7.20 -10.24 16.28
C GLU A 128 -6.04 -9.56 17.02
N LYS A 129 -4.82 -10.07 16.83
CA LYS A 129 -3.63 -9.45 17.41
C LYS A 129 -3.37 -8.08 16.78
N ASP A 130 -2.89 -7.12 17.56
CA ASP A 130 -2.63 -5.74 17.12
C ASP A 130 -1.80 -5.65 15.83
N GLU A 131 -0.83 -6.55 15.68
CA GLU A 131 0.01 -6.62 14.48
C GLU A 131 -0.77 -6.91 13.18
N ASN A 132 -1.86 -7.68 13.27
CA ASN A 132 -2.73 -8.03 12.16
C ASN A 132 -3.95 -7.12 12.04
N LEU A 133 -4.42 -6.63 13.19
CA LEU A 133 -5.67 -5.86 13.32
C LEU A 133 -5.70 -4.67 12.36
N SER A 134 -4.61 -3.93 12.24
CA SER A 134 -4.49 -2.81 11.31
C SER A 134 -4.78 -3.19 9.85
N ALA A 135 -4.21 -4.31 9.40
CA ALA A 135 -4.41 -4.79 8.04
C ALA A 135 -5.85 -5.27 7.79
N VAL A 136 -6.46 -5.94 8.78
CA VAL A 136 -7.84 -6.41 8.71
C VAL A 136 -8.82 -5.24 8.69
N ILE A 137 -8.67 -4.24 9.59
CA ILE A 137 -9.47 -3.02 9.60
C ILE A 137 -9.39 -2.31 8.23
N TYR A 138 -8.18 -2.14 7.72
CA TYR A 138 -7.98 -1.49 6.42
C TYR A 138 -8.62 -2.27 5.28
N ALA A 139 -8.50 -3.60 5.29
CA ALA A 139 -9.12 -4.47 4.30
C ALA A 139 -10.65 -4.37 4.29
N ILE A 140 -11.29 -4.31 5.46
CA ILE A 140 -12.74 -4.09 5.59
C ILE A 140 -13.13 -2.73 4.98
N GLY A 141 -12.34 -1.70 5.22
CA GLY A 141 -12.55 -0.38 4.62
C GLY A 141 -12.44 -0.40 3.08
N LEU A 142 -11.54 -1.21 2.53
CA LEU A 142 -11.38 -1.38 1.08
C LEU A 142 -12.54 -2.10 0.40
N LEU A 143 -13.23 -3.00 1.10
CA LEU A 143 -14.44 -3.66 0.60
C LEU A 143 -15.59 -2.68 0.35
N LYS A 144 -15.61 -1.54 1.06
CA LYS A 144 -16.66 -0.53 1.00
C LYS A 144 -18.06 -1.08 1.30
N ASP A 145 -18.14 -2.16 2.08
CA ASP A 145 -19.41 -2.71 2.55
C ASP A 145 -19.93 -1.84 3.71
N PRO A 146 -21.16 -1.26 3.62
CA PRO A 146 -21.69 -0.37 4.66
C PRO A 146 -21.74 -1.00 6.05
N ARG A 147 -21.95 -2.33 6.14
CA ARG A 147 -21.95 -3.08 7.41
C ARG A 147 -20.65 -2.92 8.18
N GLY A 148 -19.55 -2.74 7.47
CA GLY A 148 -18.22 -2.55 8.06
C GLY A 148 -18.12 -1.30 8.94
N ALA A 149 -18.82 -0.23 8.62
CA ALA A 149 -18.73 1.03 9.37
C ALA A 149 -19.16 0.86 10.85
N ALA A 150 -20.22 0.11 11.11
CA ALA A 150 -20.66 -0.20 12.48
C ALA A 150 -19.60 -1.02 13.24
N ILE A 151 -19.05 -2.06 12.60
CA ILE A 151 -18.03 -2.92 13.20
C ILE A 151 -16.73 -2.12 13.48
N LEU A 152 -16.28 -1.29 12.54
CA LEU A 152 -15.05 -0.51 12.67
C LEU A 152 -15.17 0.63 13.67
N SER A 153 -16.39 1.07 13.98
CA SER A 153 -16.63 2.16 14.91
C SER A 153 -16.08 1.92 16.32
N GLN A 154 -16.01 0.66 16.78
CA GLN A 154 -15.42 0.32 18.09
C GLN A 154 -13.93 0.62 18.17
N PHE A 155 -13.22 0.68 17.05
CA PHE A 155 -11.77 0.93 17.01
C PHE A 155 -11.43 2.43 16.97
N LEU A 156 -12.40 3.31 16.86
CA LEU A 156 -12.18 4.77 16.93
C LEU A 156 -11.77 5.26 18.33
N ASP A 157 -12.07 4.49 19.36
CA ASP A 157 -11.70 4.79 20.75
C ASP A 157 -10.58 3.82 21.25
N HIS A 158 -9.86 3.13 20.32
CA HIS A 158 -8.80 2.17 20.67
C HIS A 158 -7.61 2.87 21.36
N PRO A 159 -6.95 2.26 22.37
CA PRO A 159 -5.81 2.88 23.06
C PRO A 159 -4.63 3.18 22.13
N ASP A 160 -4.34 2.30 21.17
CA ASP A 160 -3.31 2.52 20.15
C ASP A 160 -3.82 3.49 19.07
N SER A 161 -3.14 4.64 18.93
CA SER A 161 -3.46 5.66 17.94
C SER A 161 -3.32 5.19 16.49
N ARG A 162 -2.45 4.23 16.23
CA ARG A 162 -2.31 3.62 14.90
C ARG A 162 -3.59 2.90 14.49
N ILE A 163 -4.20 2.17 15.43
CA ILE A 163 -5.49 1.49 15.21
C ILE A 163 -6.60 2.51 15.00
N ARG A 164 -6.67 3.57 15.83
CA ARG A 164 -7.65 4.65 15.64
C ARG A 164 -7.52 5.32 14.26
N SER A 165 -6.29 5.64 13.85
CA SER A 165 -6.02 6.27 12.55
C SER A 165 -6.49 5.40 11.38
N ILE A 166 -6.17 4.10 11.41
CA ILE A 166 -6.59 3.17 10.35
C ILE A 166 -8.11 2.99 10.35
N ALA A 167 -8.75 2.91 11.52
CA ALA A 167 -10.20 2.83 11.63
C ALA A 167 -10.91 4.06 11.02
N VAL A 168 -10.39 5.26 11.31
CA VAL A 168 -10.88 6.52 10.71
C VAL A 168 -10.80 6.48 9.19
N VAL A 169 -9.66 6.06 8.63
CA VAL A 169 -9.46 5.95 7.18
C VAL A 169 -10.37 4.88 6.57
N ALA A 170 -10.50 3.73 7.22
CA ALA A 170 -11.34 2.63 6.75
C ALA A 170 -12.83 3.02 6.70
N ILE A 171 -13.33 3.70 7.74
CA ILE A 171 -14.70 4.23 7.79
C ILE A 171 -14.89 5.30 6.69
N GLY A 172 -13.91 6.17 6.48
CA GLY A 172 -13.93 7.15 5.39
C GLY A 172 -13.95 6.52 3.99
N ASN A 173 -13.34 5.34 3.81
CA ASN A 173 -13.40 4.60 2.55
C ASN A 173 -14.76 3.93 2.31
N ILE A 174 -15.43 3.48 3.37
CA ILE A 174 -16.80 2.96 3.32
C ILE A 174 -17.78 4.09 2.99
N ALA A 175 -17.50 5.30 3.47
CA ALA A 175 -18.30 6.51 3.26
C ALA A 175 -19.76 6.37 3.76
N ASP A 176 -19.96 5.71 4.91
CA ASP A 176 -21.28 5.52 5.53
C ASP A 176 -21.74 6.81 6.23
N PRO A 177 -22.87 7.45 5.81
CA PRO A 177 -23.31 8.74 6.37
C PRO A 177 -23.52 8.76 7.89
N PRO A 178 -24.08 7.74 8.55
CA PRO A 178 -24.17 7.65 10.00
C PRO A 178 -22.85 7.82 10.75
N SER A 179 -21.72 7.51 10.11
CA SER A 179 -20.37 7.60 10.72
C SER A 179 -19.83 9.03 10.81
N ILE A 180 -20.42 10.02 10.12
CA ILE A 180 -19.93 11.42 10.07
C ILE A 180 -19.77 11.99 11.48
N GLY A 181 -20.72 11.77 12.38
CA GLY A 181 -20.64 12.29 13.76
C GLY A 181 -19.42 11.78 14.53
N ARG A 182 -19.06 10.51 14.34
CA ARG A 182 -17.87 9.91 14.97
C ARG A 182 -16.57 10.41 14.33
N LEU A 183 -16.54 10.57 13.02
CA LEU A 183 -15.39 11.15 12.31
C LEU A 183 -15.17 12.61 12.69
N ARG A 184 -16.24 13.40 12.92
CA ARG A 184 -16.12 14.77 13.46
C ARG A 184 -15.48 14.79 14.85
N LYS A 185 -15.82 13.84 15.74
CA LYS A 185 -15.20 13.69 17.06
C LYS A 185 -13.70 13.40 16.92
N ALA A 186 -13.29 12.58 15.95
CA ALA A 186 -11.89 12.25 15.70
C ALA A 186 -11.03 13.44 15.23
N LEU A 187 -11.63 14.55 14.78
CA LEU A 187 -10.89 15.79 14.51
C LEU A 187 -10.24 16.40 15.78
N SER A 188 -10.71 16.01 16.97
CA SER A 188 -10.18 16.46 18.27
C SER A 188 -9.38 15.38 18.99
N ASP A 189 -8.94 14.35 18.28
CA ASP A 189 -8.05 13.32 18.84
C ASP A 189 -6.72 13.94 19.31
N SER A 190 -6.07 13.33 20.32
CA SER A 190 -4.75 13.76 20.78
C SER A 190 -3.66 13.60 19.71
N GLU A 191 -3.85 12.64 18.80
CA GLU A 191 -2.85 12.28 17.82
C GLU A 191 -3.11 12.92 16.44
N PRO A 192 -2.12 13.66 15.90
CA PRO A 192 -2.26 14.35 14.61
C PRO A 192 -2.68 13.42 13.46
N ASN A 193 -2.13 12.21 13.38
CA ASN A 193 -2.45 11.24 12.33
C ASN A 193 -3.94 10.85 12.33
N VAL A 194 -4.58 10.80 13.50
CA VAL A 194 -6.02 10.53 13.60
C VAL A 194 -6.82 11.74 13.13
N GLN A 195 -6.42 12.97 13.54
CA GLN A 195 -7.06 14.21 13.08
C GLN A 195 -6.97 14.36 11.55
N TRP A 196 -5.78 14.10 10.97
CA TRP A 196 -5.56 14.17 9.52
C TRP A 196 -6.41 13.17 8.76
N GLY A 197 -6.41 11.91 9.22
CA GLY A 197 -7.27 10.87 8.67
C GLY A 197 -8.75 11.24 8.71
N ALA A 198 -9.23 11.82 9.83
CA ALA A 198 -10.60 12.27 10.00
C ALA A 198 -10.98 13.40 9.03
N ALA A 199 -10.09 14.40 8.86
CA ALA A 199 -10.32 15.51 7.95
C ALA A 199 -10.42 15.04 6.49
N ILE A 200 -9.53 14.13 6.05
CA ILE A 200 -9.56 13.54 4.72
C ILE A 200 -10.83 12.70 4.52
N SER A 201 -11.20 11.88 5.51
CA SER A 201 -12.38 11.02 5.45
C SER A 201 -13.68 11.83 5.36
N LEU A 202 -13.79 12.88 6.16
CA LEU A 202 -14.92 13.81 6.12
C LEU A 202 -15.04 14.52 4.77
N ALA A 203 -13.91 14.97 4.20
CA ALA A 203 -13.89 15.60 2.89
C ALA A 203 -14.36 14.66 1.78
N LYS A 204 -13.95 13.39 1.81
CA LYS A 204 -14.45 12.34 0.87
C LYS A 204 -15.96 12.15 0.96
N MET A 205 -16.55 12.43 2.12
CA MET A 205 -17.99 12.34 2.37
C MET A 205 -18.71 13.69 2.13
N GLY A 206 -18.02 14.71 1.61
CA GLY A 206 -18.56 16.03 1.37
C GLY A 206 -18.75 16.89 2.63
N ASP A 207 -18.23 16.45 3.76
CA ASP A 207 -18.33 17.17 5.04
C ASP A 207 -17.18 18.15 5.22
N ARG A 208 -17.51 19.41 5.44
CA ARG A 208 -16.54 20.54 5.49
C ARG A 208 -15.94 20.76 6.89
N THR A 209 -16.38 20.02 7.90
CA THR A 209 -15.96 20.25 9.29
C THR A 209 -14.46 20.07 9.47
N GLY A 210 -13.83 19.20 8.64
CA GLY A 210 -12.37 18.98 8.63
C GLY A 210 -11.54 20.09 7.95
N LYS A 211 -12.15 21.13 7.35
CA LYS A 211 -11.44 22.19 6.61
C LYS A 211 -10.28 22.81 7.41
N PRO A 212 -10.41 23.18 8.70
CA PRO A 212 -9.28 23.77 9.44
C PRO A 212 -8.07 22.84 9.57
N VAL A 213 -8.29 21.54 9.66
CA VAL A 213 -7.22 20.53 9.70
C VAL A 213 -6.59 20.37 8.31
N LEU A 214 -7.37 20.35 7.25
CA LEU A 214 -6.87 20.30 5.87
C LEU A 214 -6.00 21.51 5.53
N LEU A 215 -6.39 22.73 5.95
CA LEU A 215 -5.57 23.93 5.77
C LEU A 215 -4.19 23.81 6.44
N LYS A 216 -4.14 23.24 7.66
CA LYS A 216 -2.87 22.94 8.34
C LYS A 216 -2.05 21.91 7.58
N MET A 217 -2.67 20.82 7.09
CA MET A 217 -1.98 19.77 6.33
C MET A 217 -1.41 20.29 5.00
N LEU A 218 -2.00 21.32 4.41
CA LEU A 218 -1.51 21.96 3.18
C LEU A 218 -0.34 22.93 3.45
N ASP A 219 0.11 23.06 4.71
CA ASP A 219 1.26 23.89 5.10
C ASP A 219 2.45 23.03 5.50
N ARG A 220 3.55 23.12 4.72
CA ARG A 220 4.79 22.39 5.02
C ARG A 220 5.42 22.81 6.35
N GLU A 221 5.31 24.09 6.72
CA GLU A 221 5.85 24.55 8.00
C GLU A 221 5.12 23.86 9.16
N TYR A 222 3.81 23.70 9.05
CA TYR A 222 3.05 22.91 10.03
C TYR A 222 3.50 21.44 10.08
N LEU A 223 3.63 20.77 8.93
CA LEU A 223 4.06 19.37 8.86
C LEU A 223 5.50 19.17 9.38
N SER A 224 6.38 20.15 9.21
CA SER A 224 7.77 20.10 9.70
C SER A 224 7.90 20.14 11.23
N LYS A 225 6.82 20.47 11.95
CA LYS A 225 6.80 20.44 13.43
C LYS A 225 6.72 19.03 14.01
N PHE A 226 6.50 18.02 13.16
CA PHE A 226 6.43 16.61 13.55
C PHE A 226 7.71 15.91 13.11
N PRO A 227 8.69 15.68 14.02
CA PRO A 227 10.00 15.11 13.68
C PRO A 227 9.92 13.69 13.10
N GLU A 228 8.86 12.94 13.46
CA GLU A 228 8.58 11.60 12.98
C GLU A 228 8.11 11.56 11.52
N VAL A 229 7.67 12.69 10.96
CA VAL A 229 7.19 12.80 9.57
C VAL A 229 8.33 13.25 8.68
N ASP A 230 8.96 12.31 8.00
CA ASP A 230 10.06 12.60 7.09
C ASP A 230 9.63 13.41 5.84
N PRO A 231 10.58 13.96 5.04
CA PRO A 231 10.23 14.78 3.88
C PRO A 231 9.42 14.04 2.80
N GLU A 232 9.55 12.73 2.68
CA GLU A 232 8.78 11.92 1.73
C GLU A 232 7.36 11.71 2.25
N GLU A 233 7.21 11.40 3.51
CA GLU A 233 5.91 11.29 4.18
C GLU A 233 5.15 12.63 4.16
N GLN A 234 5.84 13.78 4.37
CA GLN A 234 5.24 15.09 4.17
C GLN A 234 4.65 15.28 2.77
N ASN A 235 5.32 14.75 1.73
CA ASN A 235 4.79 14.81 0.38
C ASN A 235 3.50 13.98 0.24
N TYR A 236 3.45 12.78 0.84
CA TYR A 236 2.24 11.95 0.84
C TYR A 236 1.07 12.60 1.56
N LEU A 237 1.34 13.20 2.72
CA LEU A 237 0.32 13.94 3.49
C LEU A 237 -0.23 15.13 2.69
N LEU A 238 0.66 15.92 2.07
CA LEU A 238 0.25 17.02 1.20
C LEU A 238 -0.60 16.55 0.01
N LEU A 239 -0.17 15.50 -0.68
CA LEU A 239 -0.93 14.93 -1.81
C LEU A 239 -2.32 14.46 -1.38
N SER A 240 -2.41 13.83 -0.21
CA SER A 240 -3.68 13.38 0.37
C SER A 240 -4.59 14.55 0.75
N ALA A 241 -4.02 15.60 1.35
CA ALA A 241 -4.73 16.82 1.72
C ALA A 241 -5.22 17.59 0.46
N ILE A 242 -4.38 17.67 -0.59
CA ILE A 242 -4.76 18.27 -1.88
C ILE A 242 -5.97 17.54 -2.47
N GLY A 243 -5.92 16.20 -2.53
CA GLY A 243 -7.06 15.42 -3.02
C GLY A 243 -8.35 15.66 -2.23
N ALA A 244 -8.26 15.71 -0.90
CA ALA A 244 -9.38 16.00 -0.02
C ALA A 244 -9.92 17.44 -0.19
N ALA A 245 -9.01 18.42 -0.26
CA ALA A 245 -9.36 19.84 -0.45
C ALA A 245 -10.07 20.07 -1.78
N SER A 246 -9.61 19.43 -2.86
CA SER A 246 -10.23 19.54 -4.18
C SER A 246 -11.67 19.02 -4.20
N LEU A 247 -12.00 17.99 -3.40
CA LEU A 247 -13.38 17.48 -3.30
C LEU A 247 -14.33 18.48 -2.66
N LEU A 248 -13.86 19.31 -1.72
CA LEU A 248 -14.70 20.27 -1.00
C LEU A 248 -14.94 21.57 -1.78
N ASN A 249 -14.03 21.92 -2.67
CA ASN A 249 -14.08 23.15 -3.50
C ASN A 249 -14.38 24.42 -2.68
N GLU A 250 -13.72 24.58 -1.54
CA GLU A 250 -13.87 25.74 -0.65
C GLU A 250 -12.88 26.87 -1.02
N PRO A 251 -13.30 28.17 -1.00
CA PRO A 251 -12.44 29.28 -1.43
C PRO A 251 -11.07 29.32 -0.76
N GLU A 252 -11.01 29.13 0.58
CA GLU A 252 -9.75 29.17 1.34
C GLU A 252 -8.84 27.99 0.97
N LEU A 253 -9.39 26.79 0.78
CA LEU A 253 -8.66 25.61 0.31
C LEU A 253 -8.13 25.82 -1.10
N ASN A 254 -8.96 26.35 -1.99
CA ASN A 254 -8.58 26.67 -3.38
C ASN A 254 -7.45 27.70 -3.45
N ALA A 255 -7.48 28.75 -2.61
CA ALA A 255 -6.38 29.71 -2.52
C ALA A 255 -5.07 29.09 -2.08
N GLN A 256 -5.12 28.15 -1.10
CA GLN A 256 -3.94 27.43 -0.63
C GLN A 256 -3.42 26.45 -1.71
N LEU A 257 -4.31 25.77 -2.44
CA LEU A 257 -3.92 24.92 -3.58
C LEU A 257 -3.22 25.75 -4.66
N GLU A 258 -3.77 26.91 -5.03
CA GLU A 258 -3.14 27.82 -6.01
C GLU A 258 -1.75 28.27 -5.53
N ARG A 259 -1.58 28.57 -4.26
CA ARG A 259 -0.28 28.90 -3.69
C ARG A 259 0.71 27.73 -3.88
N LEU A 260 0.30 26.50 -3.54
CA LEU A 260 1.14 25.31 -3.68
C LEU A 260 1.58 25.05 -5.12
N THR A 261 0.75 25.36 -6.14
CA THR A 261 1.14 25.23 -7.56
C THR A 261 2.38 26.04 -7.90
N LYS A 262 2.55 27.19 -7.25
CA LYS A 262 3.60 28.19 -7.54
C LYS A 262 4.84 28.01 -6.65
N THR A 263 4.65 27.61 -5.39
CA THR A 263 5.69 27.75 -4.37
C THR A 263 6.21 26.42 -3.82
N ASP A 264 5.52 25.29 -4.00
CA ASP A 264 5.96 24.04 -3.41
C ASP A 264 7.24 23.52 -4.07
N ARG A 265 8.17 23.01 -3.26
CA ARG A 265 9.45 22.47 -3.74
C ARG A 265 9.31 21.17 -4.53
N ASN A 266 8.26 20.36 -4.26
CA ASN A 266 8.05 19.07 -4.90
C ASN A 266 7.18 19.22 -6.16
N MET A 267 7.69 18.76 -7.31
CA MET A 267 6.97 18.83 -8.59
C MET A 267 5.65 18.06 -8.58
N LYS A 268 5.57 16.90 -7.89
CA LYS A 268 4.33 16.10 -7.80
C LYS A 268 3.26 16.86 -7.01
N VAL A 269 3.66 17.55 -5.94
CA VAL A 269 2.74 18.39 -5.14
C VAL A 269 2.23 19.55 -5.98
N ARG A 270 3.11 20.26 -6.72
CA ARG A 270 2.68 21.34 -7.63
C ARG A 270 1.71 20.83 -8.69
N ALA A 271 2.02 19.69 -9.32
CA ALA A 271 1.17 19.10 -10.35
C ALA A 271 -0.21 18.65 -9.80
N ALA A 272 -0.25 18.02 -8.63
CA ALA A 272 -1.50 17.62 -8.00
C ALA A 272 -2.39 18.81 -7.63
N ALA A 273 -1.80 19.92 -7.17
CA ALA A 273 -2.52 21.13 -6.81
C ALA A 273 -3.13 21.89 -8.03
N LEU A 274 -2.67 21.60 -9.26
CA LEU A 274 -3.24 22.15 -10.49
C LEU A 274 -4.57 21.50 -10.91
N VAL A 275 -4.82 20.26 -10.45
CA VAL A 275 -6.03 19.51 -10.81
C VAL A 275 -7.17 19.99 -9.91
N LYS A 276 -8.02 20.85 -10.46
CA LYS A 276 -9.27 21.32 -9.83
C LYS A 276 -10.42 20.38 -10.18
#